data_429c79b1c7172d947bd5cc66430882f4
#
_entry.id   429c79b1c7172d947bd5cc66430882f4
#
_cell.length_a   1.000
_cell.length_b   1.000
_cell.length_c   1.000
_cell.angle_alpha   90.00
_cell.angle_beta   90.00
_cell.angle_gamma   90.00
#
_symmetry.space_group_name_H-M   'P 1'
#
loop_
_entity.id
_entity.type
_entity.pdbx_description
1 polymer ?
#
loop_
_entity_poly.entity_id
_entity_poly.type
_entity_poly.pdbx_seq_one_letter_code
_entity_poly.pdbx_strand_id
1 'polypeptide(L)'
;MSSRTTYGQAPSAVQQALAIYQKEQGSRPEVEIRGSEAAIASASPLATLAGSRILQAGGNAVDAAVAVGAALNVTWSQNNQIGGDTVMMIYLAQTGEFVSIDAYSKVPANPKLKEMLEALPGVKGNPDAYREEPRSATPGQPGPRSNGVLVAMVPGTAAAWTRAIEKFGTKPLSEVLAPAIEYADKGFPI
;
A
#
# COMPACT_ATOMS: atom_id res chain seq x y z
N MET A 1 38.27 -25.81 3.48
CA MET A 1 38.66 -24.52 4.12
C MET A 1 37.72 -23.45 3.65
N SER A 2 36.75 -23.09 4.48
CA SER A 2 35.73 -22.11 4.17
C SER A 2 36.24 -20.72 4.59
N SER A 3 36.46 -19.81 3.64
CA SER A 3 36.80 -18.41 3.92
C SER A 3 35.55 -17.69 4.45
N ARG A 4 35.52 -17.45 5.76
CA ARG A 4 34.55 -16.51 6.36
C ARG A 4 34.94 -15.11 5.92
N THR A 5 34.11 -14.49 5.09
CA THR A 5 34.21 -13.06 4.80
C THR A 5 33.84 -12.31 6.09
N THR A 6 34.85 -11.72 6.74
CA THR A 6 34.63 -10.81 7.87
C THR A 6 34.16 -9.48 7.31
N TYR A 7 32.88 -9.18 7.47
CA TYR A 7 32.38 -7.82 7.25
C TYR A 7 33.04 -6.90 8.29
N GLY A 8 33.67 -5.82 7.82
CA GLY A 8 34.29 -4.81 8.68
C GLY A 8 33.28 -4.29 9.70
N GLN A 9 33.75 -3.97 10.91
CA GLN A 9 32.90 -3.39 11.96
C GLN A 9 32.28 -2.09 11.46
N ALA A 10 30.97 -1.97 11.66
CA ALA A 10 30.24 -0.74 11.35
C ALA A 10 30.83 0.44 12.13
N PRO A 11 30.87 1.65 11.56
CA PRO A 11 31.33 2.84 12.28
C PRO A 11 30.56 3.03 13.58
N SER A 12 31.22 3.51 14.62
CA SER A 12 30.63 3.67 15.95
C SER A 12 29.30 4.47 15.97
N ALA A 13 29.18 5.46 15.09
CA ALA A 13 27.94 6.24 14.92
C ALA A 13 26.77 5.39 14.39
N VAL A 14 27.02 4.46 13.49
CA VAL A 14 26.00 3.54 12.97
C VAL A 14 25.59 2.53 14.06
N GLN A 15 26.54 2.04 14.85
CA GLN A 15 26.24 1.15 15.98
C GLN A 15 25.40 1.86 17.05
N GLN A 16 25.70 3.13 17.34
CA GLN A 16 24.90 3.93 18.26
C GLN A 16 23.49 4.17 17.73
N ALA A 17 23.33 4.52 16.45
CA ALA A 17 22.02 4.71 15.82
C ALA A 17 21.21 3.41 15.82
N LEU A 18 21.82 2.27 15.52
CA LEU A 18 21.18 0.96 15.59
C LEU A 18 20.76 0.59 17.02
N ALA A 19 21.58 0.90 18.02
CA ALA A 19 21.25 0.64 19.42
C ALA A 19 20.05 1.51 19.89
N ILE A 20 20.00 2.78 19.48
CA ILE A 20 18.87 3.68 19.74
C ILE A 20 17.61 3.11 19.06
N TYR A 21 17.70 2.76 17.78
CA TYR A 21 16.58 2.17 17.03
C TYR A 21 16.06 0.88 17.67
N GLN A 22 16.97 -0.03 18.06
CA GLN A 22 16.61 -1.28 18.73
C GLN A 22 15.97 -1.04 20.10
N LYS A 23 16.48 -0.06 20.85
CA LYS A 23 15.92 0.33 22.15
C LYS A 23 14.51 0.93 22.00
N GLU A 24 14.29 1.75 20.98
CA GLU A 24 12.96 2.30 20.68
C GLU A 24 11.98 1.23 20.20
N GLN A 25 12.44 0.26 19.40
CA GLN A 25 11.61 -0.89 18.99
C GLN A 25 11.31 -1.83 20.16
N GLY A 26 12.27 -2.06 21.05
CA GLY A 26 12.11 -2.89 22.25
C GLY A 26 11.25 -2.25 23.34
N SER A 27 11.05 -0.92 23.30
CA SER A 27 10.20 -0.18 24.25
C SER A 27 8.73 -0.07 23.80
N ARG A 28 8.40 -0.47 22.57
CA ARG A 28 7.01 -0.61 22.17
C ARG A 28 6.49 -1.91 22.78
N PRO A 29 5.58 -1.86 23.76
CA PRO A 29 4.95 -3.09 24.24
C PRO A 29 4.32 -3.77 23.01
N GLU A 30 4.57 -5.05 22.82
CA GLU A 30 3.79 -5.85 21.89
C GLU A 30 2.35 -5.80 22.40
N VAL A 31 1.54 -4.96 21.80
CA VAL A 31 0.12 -4.85 22.14
C VAL A 31 -0.57 -6.01 21.44
N GLU A 32 -0.63 -7.14 22.12
CA GLU A 32 -1.47 -8.24 21.68
C GLU A 32 -2.93 -7.85 21.89
N ILE A 33 -3.68 -7.71 20.80
CA ILE A 33 -5.11 -7.46 20.82
C ILE A 33 -5.83 -8.77 20.49
N ARG A 34 -6.67 -9.23 21.38
CA ARG A 34 -7.52 -10.41 21.17
C ARG A 34 -8.98 -9.96 21.07
N GLY A 35 -9.64 -10.34 19.99
CA GLY A 35 -11.06 -10.19 19.79
C GLY A 35 -11.75 -11.55 19.88
N SER A 36 -12.96 -11.59 20.46
CA SER A 36 -13.81 -12.79 20.48
C SER A 36 -14.53 -13.02 19.16
N GLU A 37 -14.84 -11.95 18.42
CA GLU A 37 -15.65 -12.00 17.19
C GLU A 37 -14.87 -11.51 15.97
N ALA A 38 -14.06 -10.46 16.14
CA ALA A 38 -13.27 -9.87 15.08
C ALA A 38 -12.04 -9.13 15.62
N ALA A 39 -11.04 -8.95 14.74
CA ALA A 39 -9.88 -8.12 15.01
C ALA A 39 -9.51 -7.32 13.75
N ILE A 40 -9.04 -6.09 13.94
CA ILE A 40 -8.57 -5.20 12.87
C ILE A 40 -7.24 -4.60 13.32
N ALA A 41 -6.30 -4.53 12.38
CA ALA A 41 -5.07 -3.78 12.53
C ALA A 41 -4.80 -2.96 11.26
N SER A 42 -4.35 -1.73 11.42
CA SER A 42 -3.93 -0.87 10.31
C SER A 42 -2.86 0.12 10.75
N ALA A 43 -2.28 0.85 9.78
CA ALA A 43 -1.25 1.85 10.03
C ALA A 43 -1.77 3.13 10.73
N SER A 44 -3.11 3.33 10.81
CA SER A 44 -3.73 4.50 11.44
C SER A 44 -4.82 4.06 12.42
N PRO A 45 -4.80 4.54 13.68
CA PRO A 45 -5.88 4.29 14.63
C PRO A 45 -7.26 4.71 14.12
N LEU A 46 -7.34 5.82 13.38
CA LEU A 46 -8.57 6.30 12.77
C LEU A 46 -9.09 5.37 11.67
N ALA A 47 -8.20 4.81 10.87
CA ALA A 47 -8.59 3.82 9.87
C ALA A 47 -9.03 2.51 10.53
N THR A 48 -8.36 2.06 11.61
CA THR A 48 -8.81 0.92 12.40
C THR A 48 -10.20 1.17 12.99
N LEU A 49 -10.46 2.39 13.50
CA LEU A 49 -11.77 2.78 14.01
C LEU A 49 -12.84 2.75 12.89
N ALA A 50 -12.52 3.23 11.68
CA ALA A 50 -13.43 3.17 10.53
C ALA A 50 -13.88 1.73 10.24
N GLY A 51 -12.93 0.78 10.15
CA GLY A 51 -13.24 -0.63 9.96
C GLY A 51 -14.05 -1.24 11.11
N SER A 52 -13.72 -0.88 12.37
CA SER A 52 -14.45 -1.31 13.55
C SER A 52 -15.92 -0.84 13.52
N ARG A 53 -16.18 0.40 13.11
CA ARG A 53 -17.55 0.94 12.93
C ARG A 53 -18.35 0.12 11.92
N ILE A 54 -17.72 -0.32 10.83
CA ILE A 54 -18.39 -1.16 9.82
C ILE A 54 -18.70 -2.55 10.36
N LEU A 55 -17.79 -3.19 11.12
CA LEU A 55 -18.06 -4.47 11.77
C LEU A 55 -19.21 -4.34 12.79
N GLN A 56 -19.21 -3.31 13.62
CA GLN A 56 -20.27 -3.04 14.60
C GLN A 56 -21.62 -2.78 13.93
N ALA A 57 -21.64 -2.22 12.73
CA ALA A 57 -22.84 -2.04 11.91
C ALA A 57 -23.29 -3.33 11.19
N GLY A 58 -22.66 -4.47 11.48
CA GLY A 58 -23.00 -5.78 10.89
C GLY A 58 -22.37 -6.05 9.53
N GLY A 59 -21.36 -5.27 9.12
CA GLY A 59 -20.54 -5.58 7.96
C GLY A 59 -19.58 -6.74 8.24
N ASN A 60 -19.10 -7.38 7.20
CA ASN A 60 -18.10 -8.45 7.31
C ASN A 60 -16.66 -7.94 7.23
N ALA A 61 -15.68 -8.86 7.27
CA ALA A 61 -14.26 -8.52 7.21
C ALA A 61 -13.86 -7.83 5.90
N VAL A 62 -14.54 -8.12 4.79
CA VAL A 62 -14.28 -7.49 3.48
C VAL A 62 -14.76 -6.05 3.49
N ASP A 63 -15.96 -5.80 4.01
CA ASP A 63 -16.50 -4.46 4.18
C ASP A 63 -15.57 -3.61 5.07
N ALA A 64 -15.14 -4.18 6.19
CA ALA A 64 -14.23 -3.51 7.11
C ALA A 64 -12.86 -3.21 6.48
N ALA A 65 -12.30 -4.14 5.69
CA ALA A 65 -11.02 -3.95 5.01
C ALA A 65 -11.07 -2.80 3.99
N VAL A 66 -12.16 -2.71 3.22
CA VAL A 66 -12.37 -1.61 2.27
C VAL A 66 -12.54 -0.27 3.01
N ALA A 67 -13.30 -0.25 4.11
CA ALA A 67 -13.45 0.96 4.94
C ALA A 67 -12.12 1.43 5.52
N VAL A 68 -11.28 0.50 6.00
CA VAL A 68 -9.91 0.81 6.47
C VAL A 68 -9.08 1.40 5.34
N GLY A 69 -9.07 0.76 4.17
CA GLY A 69 -8.33 1.25 3.01
C GLY A 69 -8.76 2.66 2.59
N ALA A 70 -10.07 2.92 2.57
CA ALA A 70 -10.61 4.23 2.26
C ALA A 70 -10.24 5.28 3.32
N ALA A 71 -10.31 4.95 4.60
CA ALA A 71 -9.93 5.86 5.67
C ALA A 71 -8.42 6.16 5.67
N LEU A 72 -7.57 5.19 5.29
CA LEU A 72 -6.13 5.39 5.09
C LEU A 72 -5.83 6.38 3.97
N ASN A 73 -6.64 6.44 2.91
CA ASN A 73 -6.47 7.44 1.86
C ASN A 73 -6.57 8.88 2.38
N VAL A 74 -7.31 9.09 3.46
CA VAL A 74 -7.49 10.39 4.09
C VAL A 74 -6.47 10.60 5.20
N THR A 75 -6.34 9.64 6.11
CA THR A 75 -5.56 9.78 7.35
C THR A 75 -4.08 9.45 7.19
N TRP A 76 -3.69 8.84 6.08
CA TRP A 76 -2.30 8.41 5.77
C TRP A 76 -2.00 8.51 4.27
N SER A 77 -2.42 9.61 3.67
CA SER A 77 -2.42 9.85 2.22
C SER A 77 -1.04 9.80 1.55
N GLN A 78 0.04 10.01 2.31
CA GLN A 78 1.41 9.91 1.78
C GLN A 78 1.83 8.48 1.40
N ASN A 79 1.16 7.46 1.93
CA ASN A 79 1.48 6.05 1.68
C ASN A 79 0.30 5.23 1.15
N ASN A 80 -0.90 5.79 1.16
CA ASN A 80 -2.10 5.10 0.69
C ASN A 80 -3.01 6.04 -0.07
N GLN A 81 -3.41 5.68 -1.29
CA GLN A 81 -4.21 6.54 -2.15
C GLN A 81 -5.05 5.73 -3.14
N ILE A 82 -6.22 6.26 -3.47
CA ILE A 82 -7.15 5.62 -4.42
C ILE A 82 -6.58 5.51 -5.84
N GLY A 83 -5.60 6.35 -6.16
CA GLY A 83 -4.84 6.31 -7.41
C GLY A 83 -3.73 5.26 -7.46
N GLY A 84 -3.63 4.40 -6.46
CA GLY A 84 -2.59 3.38 -6.33
C GLY A 84 -3.06 1.98 -6.66
N ASP A 85 -2.29 1.03 -6.14
CA ASP A 85 -2.47 -0.40 -6.31
C ASP A 85 -3.19 -1.01 -5.10
N THR A 86 -3.87 -2.12 -5.33
CA THR A 86 -4.45 -2.92 -4.26
C THR A 86 -4.30 -4.41 -4.57
N VAL A 87 -3.77 -5.14 -3.61
CA VAL A 87 -3.79 -6.59 -3.59
C VAL A 87 -4.53 -7.02 -2.34
N MET A 88 -5.54 -7.87 -2.49
CA MET A 88 -6.33 -8.40 -1.38
C MET A 88 -6.23 -9.93 -1.38
N MET A 89 -6.07 -10.49 -0.18
CA MET A 89 -6.20 -11.92 0.05
C MET A 89 -7.36 -12.15 1.02
N ILE A 90 -8.33 -12.94 0.62
CA ILE A 90 -9.58 -13.17 1.33
C ILE A 90 -9.71 -14.67 1.60
N TYR A 91 -9.90 -15.03 2.85
CA TYR A 91 -10.26 -16.39 3.24
C TYR A 91 -11.76 -16.48 3.51
N LEU A 92 -12.42 -17.37 2.81
CA LEU A 92 -13.86 -17.65 2.95
C LEU A 92 -14.04 -18.83 3.89
N ALA A 93 -14.30 -18.57 5.17
CA ALA A 93 -14.43 -19.63 6.18
C ALA A 93 -15.54 -20.64 5.89
N GLN A 94 -16.59 -20.24 5.19
CA GLN A 94 -17.72 -21.10 4.83
C GLN A 94 -17.36 -22.19 3.82
N THR A 95 -16.47 -21.88 2.87
CA THR A 95 -16.04 -22.80 1.80
C THR A 95 -14.63 -23.32 2.01
N GLY A 96 -13.84 -22.70 2.88
CA GLY A 96 -12.42 -22.98 3.07
C GLY A 96 -11.52 -22.44 1.94
N GLU A 97 -12.06 -21.61 1.06
CA GLU A 97 -11.34 -21.10 -0.11
C GLU A 97 -10.54 -19.84 0.20
N PHE A 98 -9.38 -19.74 -0.44
CA PHE A 98 -8.61 -18.51 -0.53
C PHE A 98 -8.85 -17.86 -1.90
N VAL A 99 -9.23 -16.58 -1.87
CA VAL A 99 -9.43 -15.77 -3.07
C VAL A 99 -8.46 -14.60 -3.03
N SER A 100 -7.83 -14.29 -4.16
CA SER A 100 -7.04 -13.08 -4.33
C SER A 100 -7.70 -12.12 -5.33
N ILE A 101 -7.65 -10.83 -5.02
CA ILE A 101 -7.94 -9.75 -5.96
C ILE A 101 -6.62 -9.05 -6.22
N ASP A 102 -6.13 -9.18 -7.45
CA ASP A 102 -4.95 -8.47 -7.94
C ASP A 102 -5.41 -7.30 -8.80
N ALA A 103 -5.31 -6.12 -8.24
CA ALA A 103 -5.56 -4.85 -8.89
C ALA A 103 -4.30 -3.98 -8.92
N TYR A 104 -3.17 -4.63 -9.22
CA TYR A 104 -1.93 -3.92 -9.47
C TYR A 104 -2.08 -3.02 -10.70
N SER A 105 -1.57 -1.82 -10.61
CA SER A 105 -1.67 -0.82 -11.69
C SER A 105 -1.07 -1.34 -12.98
N LYS A 106 -1.68 -0.97 -14.10
CA LYS A 106 -1.24 -1.38 -15.44
C LYS A 106 -0.76 -0.19 -16.23
N VAL A 107 0.16 -0.45 -17.15
CA VAL A 107 0.57 0.54 -18.13
C VAL A 107 -0.64 0.93 -18.98
N PRO A 108 -0.88 2.23 -19.24
CA PRO A 108 -1.97 2.68 -20.11
C PRO A 108 -1.90 2.03 -21.50
N ALA A 109 -3.02 1.53 -21.99
CA ALA A 109 -3.14 0.97 -23.33
C ALA A 109 -3.16 2.09 -24.39
N ASN A 110 -2.01 2.71 -24.63
CA ASN A 110 -1.84 3.72 -25.65
C ASN A 110 -1.06 3.15 -26.84
N PRO A 111 -1.62 3.06 -28.04
CA PRO A 111 -0.92 2.54 -29.22
C PRO A 111 0.33 3.33 -29.59
N LYS A 112 0.42 4.61 -29.18
CA LYS A 112 1.60 5.45 -29.35
C LYS A 112 2.58 5.43 -28.18
N LEU A 113 2.28 4.67 -27.11
CA LEU A 113 3.12 4.66 -25.91
C LEU A 113 4.57 4.29 -26.23
N LYS A 114 4.78 3.29 -27.08
CA LYS A 114 6.11 2.88 -27.52
C LYS A 114 6.87 4.02 -28.21
N GLU A 115 6.23 4.70 -29.17
CA GLU A 115 6.82 5.84 -29.86
C GLU A 115 7.13 6.99 -28.90
N MET A 116 6.22 7.28 -27.98
CA MET A 116 6.40 8.31 -26.95
C MET A 116 7.57 7.98 -26.03
N LEU A 117 7.70 6.74 -25.62
CA LEU A 117 8.79 6.29 -24.76
C LEU A 117 10.14 6.30 -25.52
N GLU A 118 10.17 5.87 -26.77
CA GLU A 118 11.37 5.90 -27.61
C GLU A 118 11.84 7.32 -27.94
N ALA A 119 10.93 8.30 -27.91
CA ALA A 119 11.26 9.71 -28.10
C ALA A 119 11.93 10.35 -26.86
N LEU A 120 11.93 9.70 -25.72
CA LEU A 120 12.57 10.24 -24.52
C LEU A 120 14.10 10.22 -24.63
N PRO A 121 14.78 11.26 -24.13
CA PRO A 121 16.25 11.28 -24.10
C PRO A 121 16.81 10.05 -23.38
N GLY A 122 17.81 9.41 -24.00
CA GLY A 122 18.48 8.22 -23.44
C GLY A 122 17.73 6.89 -23.63
N VAL A 123 16.54 6.90 -24.23
CA VAL A 123 15.75 5.69 -24.49
C VAL A 123 15.91 5.18 -25.91
N LYS A 124 16.04 6.09 -26.88
CA LYS A 124 16.13 5.77 -28.29
C LYS A 124 17.31 4.82 -28.58
N GLY A 125 17.01 3.63 -29.07
CA GLY A 125 17.99 2.63 -29.43
C GLY A 125 18.57 1.80 -28.27
N ASN A 126 18.07 1.97 -27.06
CA ASN A 126 18.44 1.15 -25.92
C ASN A 126 17.24 0.29 -25.46
N PRO A 127 17.12 -0.98 -25.88
CA PRO A 127 16.02 -1.85 -25.49
C PRO A 127 16.00 -2.17 -24.00
N ASP A 128 17.14 -2.05 -23.31
CA ASP A 128 17.28 -2.32 -21.88
C ASP A 128 16.99 -1.10 -21.02
N ALA A 129 16.87 0.09 -21.63
CA ALA A 129 16.47 1.31 -20.92
C ALA A 129 15.12 1.20 -20.20
N TYR A 130 14.32 0.16 -20.48
CA TYR A 130 13.06 -0.18 -19.80
C TYR A 130 13.24 -1.23 -18.70
N ARG A 131 14.30 -2.02 -18.74
CA ARG A 131 14.54 -3.14 -17.81
C ARG A 131 15.46 -2.77 -16.66
N GLU A 132 16.43 -1.91 -16.95
CA GLU A 132 17.36 -1.43 -15.94
C GLU A 132 16.93 -0.04 -15.49
N GLU A 133 16.19 0.03 -14.41
CA GLU A 133 16.29 1.20 -13.57
C GLU A 133 17.56 1.06 -12.72
N PRO A 134 18.60 1.81 -13.02
CA PRO A 134 19.50 2.17 -11.96
C PRO A 134 18.65 3.08 -11.05
N ARG A 135 18.18 2.57 -9.92
CA ARG A 135 17.90 3.45 -8.78
C ARG A 135 19.12 4.32 -8.69
N SER A 136 18.96 5.62 -9.01
CA SER A 136 20.07 6.55 -9.13
C SER A 136 21.09 6.28 -8.03
N ALA A 137 22.27 5.80 -8.38
CA ALA A 137 23.35 5.59 -7.44
C ALA A 137 23.84 6.93 -6.81
N THR A 138 23.31 8.04 -7.29
CA THR A 138 23.62 9.39 -6.81
C THR A 138 22.41 9.93 -6.05
N PRO A 139 22.48 10.05 -4.70
CA PRO A 139 21.43 10.67 -3.92
C PRO A 139 21.13 12.08 -4.45
N GLY A 140 19.86 12.35 -4.78
CA GLY A 140 19.40 13.66 -5.22
C GLY A 140 19.37 13.92 -6.73
N GLN A 141 19.83 12.96 -7.57
CA GLN A 141 19.54 13.04 -8.99
C GLN A 141 18.35 12.14 -9.36
N PRO A 142 17.29 12.69 -9.97
CA PRO A 142 16.23 11.86 -10.52
C PRO A 142 16.81 10.97 -11.61
N GLY A 143 16.61 9.66 -11.49
CA GLY A 143 16.82 8.76 -12.62
C GLY A 143 15.95 9.20 -13.80
N PRO A 144 16.29 8.87 -15.05
CA PRO A 144 15.61 9.36 -16.24
C PRO A 144 14.11 9.08 -16.29
N ARG A 145 13.54 8.35 -15.32
CA ARG A 145 12.12 7.96 -15.27
C ARG A 145 11.46 8.04 -13.89
N SER A 146 12.11 8.65 -12.92
CA SER A 146 11.54 8.71 -11.56
C SER A 146 10.39 9.71 -11.40
N ASN A 147 10.17 10.59 -12.37
CA ASN A 147 9.17 11.67 -12.29
C ASN A 147 8.52 11.94 -13.65
N GLY A 148 7.27 12.39 -13.61
CA GLY A 148 6.53 12.86 -14.77
C GLY A 148 5.32 12.01 -15.13
N VAL A 149 4.51 12.50 -16.07
CA VAL A 149 3.23 11.90 -16.46
C VAL A 149 3.36 10.47 -17.04
N LEU A 150 4.53 10.14 -17.62
CA LEU A 150 4.75 8.83 -18.24
C LEU A 150 5.01 7.69 -17.25
N VAL A 151 5.25 8.00 -15.98
CA VAL A 151 5.34 6.99 -14.90
C VAL A 151 3.98 6.73 -14.24
N ALA A 152 2.97 7.54 -14.56
CA ALA A 152 1.62 7.32 -14.07
C ALA A 152 1.01 6.05 -14.68
N MET A 153 0.54 5.17 -13.82
CA MET A 153 -0.12 3.91 -14.21
C MET A 153 -1.63 4.05 -14.08
N VAL A 154 -2.38 3.15 -14.71
CA VAL A 154 -3.84 3.09 -14.54
C VAL A 154 -4.16 2.56 -13.15
N PRO A 155 -4.85 3.33 -12.29
CA PRO A 155 -5.14 2.92 -10.93
C PRO A 155 -6.01 1.66 -10.83
N GLY A 156 -5.69 0.79 -9.87
CA GLY A 156 -6.45 -0.44 -9.62
C GLY A 156 -7.33 -0.42 -8.38
N THR A 157 -7.04 0.45 -7.41
CA THR A 157 -7.63 0.41 -6.07
C THR A 157 -9.16 0.51 -6.06
N ALA A 158 -9.73 1.47 -6.78
CA ALA A 158 -11.19 1.65 -6.82
C ALA A 158 -11.90 0.42 -7.42
N ALA A 159 -11.32 -0.17 -8.47
CA ALA A 159 -11.85 -1.38 -9.09
C ALA A 159 -11.77 -2.59 -8.13
N ALA A 160 -10.67 -2.71 -7.38
CA ALA A 160 -10.52 -3.77 -6.37
C ALA A 160 -11.58 -3.67 -5.28
N TRP A 161 -11.81 -2.48 -4.73
CA TRP A 161 -12.83 -2.27 -3.69
C TRP A 161 -14.23 -2.57 -4.19
N THR A 162 -14.59 -2.04 -5.35
CA THR A 162 -15.89 -2.33 -5.97
C THR A 162 -16.07 -3.83 -6.14
N ARG A 163 -15.07 -4.51 -6.70
CA ARG A 163 -15.13 -5.94 -6.93
C ARG A 163 -15.18 -6.77 -5.66
N ALA A 164 -14.44 -6.36 -4.62
CA ALA A 164 -14.46 -7.02 -3.31
C ALA A 164 -15.86 -6.91 -2.67
N ILE A 165 -16.44 -5.72 -2.65
CA ILE A 165 -17.77 -5.49 -2.10
C ILE A 165 -18.85 -6.22 -2.89
N GLU A 166 -18.84 -6.15 -4.22
CA GLU A 166 -19.84 -6.85 -5.07
C GLU A 166 -19.84 -8.36 -4.86
N LYS A 167 -18.66 -8.98 -4.67
CA LYS A 167 -18.55 -10.43 -4.57
C LYS A 167 -18.63 -10.98 -3.16
N PHE A 168 -18.13 -10.26 -2.18
CA PHE A 168 -17.85 -10.77 -0.85
C PHE A 168 -18.35 -9.86 0.27
N GLY A 169 -18.74 -8.62 -0.05
CA GLY A 169 -19.28 -7.67 0.91
C GLY A 169 -20.74 -7.98 1.29
N THR A 170 -21.16 -7.43 2.42
CA THR A 170 -22.54 -7.50 2.92
C THR A 170 -23.18 -6.12 3.02
N LYS A 171 -22.37 -5.06 2.88
CA LYS A 171 -22.78 -3.67 2.93
C LYS A 171 -22.63 -2.99 1.57
N PRO A 172 -23.49 -2.03 1.24
CA PRO A 172 -23.29 -1.22 0.03
C PRO A 172 -22.03 -0.37 0.16
N LEU A 173 -21.33 -0.14 -0.96
CA LEU A 173 -20.08 0.63 -1.00
C LEU A 173 -20.24 2.02 -0.38
N SER A 174 -21.40 2.66 -0.52
CA SER A 174 -21.70 3.96 0.08
C SER A 174 -21.64 3.96 1.62
N GLU A 175 -22.10 2.90 2.27
CA GLU A 175 -21.99 2.74 3.72
C GLU A 175 -20.54 2.46 4.13
N VAL A 176 -19.85 1.61 3.37
CA VAL A 176 -18.47 1.22 3.63
C VAL A 176 -17.52 2.43 3.54
N LEU A 177 -17.75 3.33 2.59
CA LEU A 177 -16.94 4.54 2.42
C LEU A 177 -17.32 5.69 3.36
N ALA A 178 -18.48 5.64 4.01
CA ALA A 178 -18.97 6.74 4.83
C ALA A 178 -18.02 7.24 5.92
N PRO A 179 -17.28 6.37 6.67
CA PRO A 179 -16.31 6.86 7.66
C PRO A 179 -15.15 7.65 7.04
N ALA A 180 -14.66 7.24 5.88
CA ALA A 180 -13.59 7.93 5.18
C ALA A 180 -14.07 9.30 4.64
N ILE A 181 -15.27 9.35 4.09
CA ILE A 181 -15.91 10.58 3.64
C ILE A 181 -16.11 11.53 4.82
N GLU A 182 -16.53 11.02 5.98
CA GLU A 182 -16.66 11.82 7.19
C GLU A 182 -15.33 12.46 7.62
N TYR A 183 -14.22 11.72 7.58
CA TYR A 183 -12.89 12.27 7.89
C TYR A 183 -12.44 13.31 6.87
N ALA A 184 -12.74 13.12 5.59
CA ALA A 184 -12.39 14.08 4.55
C ALA A 184 -13.20 15.39 4.68
N ASP A 185 -14.47 15.29 5.03
CA ASP A 185 -15.42 16.40 5.08
C ASP A 185 -15.30 17.22 6.37
N LYS A 186 -15.20 16.53 7.51
CA LYS A 186 -15.15 17.18 8.83
C LYS A 186 -13.73 17.39 9.38
N GLY A 187 -12.73 16.83 8.73
CA GLY A 187 -11.38 16.75 9.26
C GLY A 187 -11.20 15.66 10.32
N PHE A 188 -9.95 15.48 10.76
CA PHE A 188 -9.57 14.52 11.77
C PHE A 188 -8.40 15.08 12.62
N PRO A 189 -8.22 14.64 13.87
CA PRO A 189 -7.08 15.07 14.69
C PRO A 189 -5.77 14.51 14.11
N ILE A 190 -4.74 15.36 14.09
CA ILE A 190 -3.37 15.06 13.64
C ILE A 190 -2.49 14.79 14.87
#